data_20b9c7e7e463de1ad15e200a8360023e
#
_entry.id   20b9c7e7e463de1ad15e200a8360023e
#
_cell.length_a   1.000
_cell.length_b   1.000
_cell.length_c   1.000
_cell.angle_alpha   90.00
_cell.angle_beta   90.00
_cell.angle_gamma   90.00
#
_symmetry.space_group_name_H-M   'P 1'
#
loop_
_entity.id
_entity.type
_entity.pdbx_description
1 polymer ?
#
loop_
_entity_poly.entity_id
_entity_poly.type
_entity_poly.pdbx_seq_one_letter_code
_entity_poly.pdbx_strand_id
1 'polypeptide(L)'
;MCIRDSTSGFPNLLIFSLQQSGFTVNFPHALDEQSKHAAYILRHVLDHDVRTFEVTQAAEDAWVETILELAQFNLDFLESCTPGYYNNEGKPSARGVRNGFYGGGSVQFFQVIADWRAKGDLPGLELLTG
;
A
#
# COMPACT_ATOMS: atom_id res chain seq x y z
N MET A 1 -0.42 -0.57 -10.37
CA MET A 1 -0.95 -0.04 -9.10
C MET A 1 -0.07 -0.60 -8.01
N CYS A 2 0.70 0.24 -7.38
CA CYS A 2 1.50 -0.14 -6.23
C CYS A 2 0.59 -0.03 -5.01
N ILE A 3 0.41 -1.11 -4.33
CA ILE A 3 -0.21 -1.15 -3.03
C ILE A 3 0.98 -1.09 -2.10
N ARG A 4 1.16 -0.10 -1.28
CA ARG A 4 2.40 0.16 -0.52
C ARG A 4 2.98 -1.03 0.26
N ASP A 5 3.11 -2.13 -0.42
CA ASP A 5 3.94 -3.28 -0.08
C ASP A 5 5.39 -3.13 -0.59
N SER A 6 5.63 -2.12 -1.47
CA SER A 6 6.92 -1.83 -2.08
C SER A 6 7.05 -0.32 -2.35
N THR A 7 8.25 0.16 -2.63
CA THR A 7 8.52 1.57 -2.95
C THR A 7 9.60 1.69 -4.02
N SER A 8 9.49 2.69 -4.88
CA SER A 8 10.46 2.97 -5.95
C SER A 8 11.83 3.31 -5.37
N GLY A 9 12.90 2.87 -6.02
CA GLY A 9 14.28 3.03 -5.56
C GLY A 9 14.75 1.94 -4.59
N PHE A 10 13.90 0.95 -4.27
CA PHE A 10 14.25 -0.14 -3.35
C PHE A 10 13.83 -1.50 -3.93
N PRO A 11 14.60 -2.05 -4.88
CA PRO A 11 14.30 -3.33 -5.49
C PRO A 11 14.26 -4.48 -4.45
N ASN A 12 13.39 -5.44 -4.69
CA ASN A 12 13.19 -6.62 -3.83
C ASN A 12 12.73 -6.31 -2.39
N LEU A 13 12.25 -5.09 -2.13
CA LEU A 13 11.71 -4.73 -0.83
C LEU A 13 10.19 -4.97 -0.80
N LEU A 14 9.72 -5.73 0.18
CA LEU A 14 8.31 -5.85 0.53
C LEU A 14 8.08 -5.32 1.94
N ILE A 15 7.03 -4.50 2.08
CA ILE A 15 6.69 -3.82 3.34
C ILE A 15 5.31 -4.29 3.80
N PHE A 16 5.22 -4.79 5.01
CA PHE A 16 3.96 -5.11 5.68
C PHE A 16 3.59 -3.98 6.63
N SER A 17 2.56 -3.25 6.33
CA SER A 17 2.13 -2.13 7.18
C SER A 17 0.63 -1.85 7.05
N LEU A 18 0.11 -1.02 7.96
CA LEU A 18 -1.24 -0.46 7.85
C LEU A 18 -1.28 0.81 6.99
N GLN A 19 -0.13 1.46 6.79
CA GLN A 19 -0.07 2.68 5.99
C GLN A 19 -0.41 2.39 4.54
N GLN A 20 -1.28 3.20 3.96
CA GLN A 20 -1.78 3.07 2.60
C GLN A 20 -2.40 1.70 2.27
N SER A 21 -2.86 0.99 3.29
CA SER A 21 -3.53 -0.31 3.18
C SER A 21 -4.88 -0.30 3.88
N GLY A 22 -5.63 -1.42 3.77
CA GLY A 22 -6.93 -1.54 4.40
C GLY A 22 -6.82 -1.63 5.92
N PHE A 23 -7.36 -0.63 6.61
CA PHE A 23 -7.46 -0.67 8.06
C PHE A 23 -8.61 -1.57 8.51
N THR A 24 -8.34 -2.47 9.43
CA THR A 24 -9.34 -3.36 10.05
C THR A 24 -8.98 -3.60 11.51
N VAL A 25 -9.99 -3.78 12.34
CA VAL A 25 -9.81 -4.20 13.75
C VAL A 25 -9.26 -5.62 13.86
N ASN A 26 -9.41 -6.44 12.81
CA ASN A 26 -8.81 -7.76 12.71
C ASN A 26 -7.44 -7.67 12.02
N PHE A 27 -6.45 -7.19 12.75
CA PHE A 27 -5.09 -7.03 12.23
C PHE A 27 -4.45 -8.34 11.73
N PRO A 28 -4.61 -9.50 12.40
CA PRO A 28 -4.13 -10.77 11.86
C PRO A 28 -4.68 -11.09 10.47
N HIS A 29 -5.93 -10.79 10.18
CA HIS A 29 -6.51 -10.98 8.85
C HIS A 29 -5.86 -10.06 7.81
N ALA A 30 -5.59 -8.79 8.16
CA ALA A 30 -4.89 -7.88 7.26
C ALA A 30 -3.48 -8.38 6.92
N LEU A 31 -2.74 -8.91 7.89
CA LEU A 31 -1.42 -9.50 7.68
C LEU A 31 -1.49 -10.79 6.84
N ASP A 32 -2.52 -11.62 7.01
CA ASP A 32 -2.73 -12.81 6.20
C ASP A 32 -2.96 -12.45 4.73
N GLU A 33 -3.80 -11.46 4.44
CA GLU A 33 -4.03 -10.99 3.07
C GLU A 33 -2.78 -10.36 2.43
N GLN A 34 -2.02 -9.57 3.18
CA GLN A 34 -0.73 -9.03 2.72
C GLN A 34 0.29 -10.15 2.48
N SER A 35 0.32 -11.16 3.35
CA SER A 35 1.21 -12.32 3.19
C SER A 35 0.89 -13.13 1.95
N LYS A 36 -0.39 -13.36 1.65
CA LYS A 36 -0.85 -14.00 0.40
C LYS A 36 -0.41 -13.19 -0.82
N HIS A 37 -0.49 -11.86 -0.73
CA HIS A 37 -0.08 -10.99 -1.82
C HIS A 37 1.43 -11.05 -2.05
N ALA A 38 2.23 -10.95 -1.00
CA ALA A 38 3.68 -11.09 -1.07
C ALA A 38 4.11 -12.48 -1.59
N ALA A 39 3.48 -13.55 -1.09
CA ALA A 39 3.74 -14.91 -1.56
C ALA A 39 3.45 -15.08 -3.06
N TYR A 40 2.40 -14.45 -3.57
CA TYR A 40 2.09 -14.44 -4.99
C TYR A 40 3.19 -13.77 -5.83
N ILE A 41 3.68 -12.59 -5.40
CA ILE A 41 4.78 -11.88 -6.06
C ILE A 41 6.04 -12.74 -6.06
N LEU A 42 6.43 -13.26 -4.89
CA LEU A 42 7.63 -14.10 -4.74
C LEU A 42 7.54 -15.39 -5.58
N ARG A 43 6.36 -16.01 -5.65
CA ARG A 43 6.16 -17.18 -6.48
C ARG A 43 6.37 -16.86 -7.97
N HIS A 44 5.79 -15.75 -8.43
CA HIS A 44 5.98 -15.29 -9.82
C HIS A 44 7.46 -15.03 -10.12
N VAL A 45 8.16 -14.35 -9.22
CA VAL A 45 9.60 -14.05 -9.33
C VAL A 45 10.43 -15.34 -9.48
N LEU A 46 10.14 -16.35 -8.66
CA LEU A 46 10.85 -17.64 -8.70
C LEU A 46 10.53 -18.43 -9.96
N ASP A 47 9.28 -18.45 -10.39
CA ASP A 47 8.84 -19.24 -11.55
C ASP A 47 9.35 -18.67 -12.89
N HIS A 48 9.75 -17.38 -12.93
CA HIS A 48 10.18 -16.70 -14.15
C HIS A 48 11.66 -16.24 -14.11
N ASP A 49 12.47 -16.78 -13.17
CA ASP A 49 13.88 -16.43 -13.01
C ASP A 49 14.13 -14.91 -12.93
N VAL A 50 13.21 -14.18 -12.30
CA VAL A 50 13.35 -12.76 -12.09
C VAL A 50 14.37 -12.50 -10.98
N ARG A 51 15.38 -11.69 -11.28
CA ARG A 51 16.44 -11.34 -10.34
C ARG A 51 16.04 -10.19 -9.41
N THR A 52 15.39 -9.18 -9.99
CA THR A 52 14.88 -8.04 -9.23
C THR A 52 13.47 -7.67 -9.69
N PHE A 53 12.65 -7.29 -8.73
CA PHE A 53 11.38 -6.63 -8.97
C PHE A 53 11.34 -5.30 -8.22
N GLU A 54 10.80 -4.29 -8.85
CA GLU A 54 10.71 -2.95 -8.27
C GLU A 54 9.43 -2.27 -8.75
N VAL A 55 8.77 -1.54 -7.85
CA VAL A 55 7.63 -0.73 -8.25
C VAL A 55 8.10 0.48 -9.07
N THR A 56 7.41 0.75 -10.17
CA THR A 56 7.68 1.95 -10.96
C THR A 56 7.22 3.21 -10.23
N GLN A 57 7.93 4.33 -10.40
CA GLN A 57 7.54 5.61 -9.81
C GLN A 57 6.10 6.01 -10.22
N ALA A 58 5.73 5.77 -11.47
CA ALA A 58 4.39 6.08 -11.97
C ALA A 58 3.30 5.26 -11.25
N ALA A 59 3.56 3.99 -10.92
CA ALA A 59 2.62 3.16 -10.18
C ALA A 59 2.51 3.59 -8.71
N GLU A 60 3.62 3.99 -8.10
CA GLU A 60 3.64 4.55 -6.74
C GLU A 60 2.86 5.86 -6.67
N ASP A 61 3.09 6.78 -7.61
CA ASP A 61 2.40 8.07 -7.68
C ASP A 61 0.88 7.89 -7.88
N ALA A 62 0.46 6.99 -8.77
CA ALA A 62 -0.95 6.69 -9.00
C ALA A 62 -1.64 6.09 -7.75
N TRP A 63 -0.91 5.28 -6.98
CA TRP A 63 -1.44 4.77 -5.70
C TRP A 63 -1.58 5.88 -4.66
N VAL A 64 -0.58 6.77 -4.55
CA VAL A 64 -0.66 7.93 -3.67
C VAL A 64 -1.84 8.83 -4.04
N GLU A 65 -2.09 9.07 -5.33
CA GLU A 65 -3.28 9.79 -5.77
C GLU A 65 -4.56 9.12 -5.30
N THR A 66 -4.69 7.80 -5.47
CA THR A 66 -5.84 7.03 -4.98
C THR A 66 -6.02 7.19 -3.46
N ILE A 67 -4.95 7.16 -2.68
CA ILE A 67 -5.00 7.38 -1.23
C ILE A 67 -5.51 8.78 -0.90
N LEU A 68 -5.03 9.81 -1.61
CA LEU A 68 -5.45 11.20 -1.39
C LEU A 68 -6.93 11.42 -1.78
N GLU A 69 -7.38 10.86 -2.90
CA GLU A 69 -8.76 10.97 -3.36
C GLU A 69 -9.76 10.30 -2.40
N LEU A 70 -9.37 9.16 -1.84
CA LEU A 70 -10.21 8.40 -0.91
C LEU A 70 -10.02 8.81 0.55
N ALA A 71 -9.12 9.77 0.84
CA ALA A 71 -8.85 10.19 2.20
C ALA A 71 -10.10 10.79 2.85
N GLN A 72 -10.64 10.10 3.83
CA GLN A 72 -11.75 10.57 4.66
C GLN A 72 -11.18 11.22 5.92
N PHE A 73 -10.59 12.41 5.75
CA PHE A 73 -10.03 13.14 6.87
C PHE A 73 -10.98 14.25 7.30
N ASN A 74 -11.41 14.19 8.55
CA ASN A 74 -11.95 15.34 9.23
C ASN A 74 -10.76 16.15 9.81
N LEU A 75 -10.26 17.09 9.00
CA LEU A 75 -9.11 17.94 9.40
C LEU A 75 -9.41 18.72 10.67
N ASP A 76 -10.64 19.24 10.81
CA ASP A 76 -11.07 20.00 11.99
C ASP A 76 -11.00 19.13 13.26
N PHE A 77 -11.37 17.85 13.14
CA PHE A 77 -11.23 16.90 14.25
C PHE A 77 -9.76 16.64 14.60
N LEU A 78 -8.90 16.44 13.60
CA LEU A 78 -7.47 16.21 13.83
C LEU A 78 -6.75 17.42 14.41
N GLU A 79 -7.14 18.62 14.03
CA GLU A 79 -6.61 19.88 14.58
C GLU A 79 -7.07 20.12 16.01
N SER A 80 -8.31 19.73 16.34
CA SER A 80 -8.87 19.86 17.69
C SER A 80 -8.49 18.72 18.63
N CYS A 81 -7.92 17.62 18.11
CA CYS A 81 -7.56 16.46 18.89
C CYS A 81 -6.30 16.70 19.74
N THR A 82 -6.19 15.99 20.86
CA THR A 82 -4.98 16.02 21.69
C THR A 82 -3.75 15.67 20.83
N PRO A 83 -2.66 16.47 20.91
CA PRO A 83 -1.42 16.18 20.20
C PRO A 83 -0.93 14.75 20.44
N GLY A 84 -0.55 14.05 19.35
CA GLY A 84 -0.08 12.69 19.42
C GLY A 84 0.54 12.22 18.10
N TYR A 85 1.12 11.05 18.11
CA TYR A 85 1.83 10.48 16.95
C TYR A 85 0.99 10.45 15.66
N TYR A 86 -0.30 10.12 15.75
CA TYR A 86 -1.15 9.93 14.57
C TYR A 86 -1.66 11.25 13.95
N ASN A 87 -1.65 12.35 14.69
CA ASN A 87 -2.04 13.67 14.19
C ASN A 87 -0.87 14.64 14.07
N ASN A 88 0.36 14.11 13.96
CA ASN A 88 1.58 14.90 13.86
C ASN A 88 1.70 15.95 14.97
N GLU A 89 1.49 15.53 16.20
CA GLU A 89 1.54 16.39 17.40
C GLU A 89 0.58 17.59 17.33
N GLY A 90 -0.63 17.34 16.80
CA GLY A 90 -1.67 18.37 16.64
C GLY A 90 -1.45 19.30 15.44
N LYS A 91 -0.54 18.96 14.53
CA LYS A 91 -0.25 19.72 13.31
C LYS A 91 -0.47 18.81 12.08
N PRO A 92 -1.73 18.52 11.70
CA PRO A 92 -2.01 17.68 10.54
C PRO A 92 -1.33 18.28 9.30
N SER A 93 -0.73 17.42 8.50
CA SER A 93 0.02 17.81 7.31
C SER A 93 -0.40 16.99 6.10
N ALA A 94 -0.22 17.54 4.90
CA ALA A 94 -0.41 16.81 3.65
C ALA A 94 0.40 15.50 3.60
N ARG A 95 1.58 15.47 4.24
CA ARG A 95 2.40 14.25 4.37
C ARG A 95 1.71 13.18 5.23
N GLY A 96 1.01 13.59 6.30
CA GLY A 96 0.23 12.68 7.13
C GLY A 96 -0.92 12.04 6.34
N VAL A 97 -1.61 12.83 5.51
CA VAL A 97 -2.68 12.33 4.63
C VAL A 97 -2.17 11.31 3.63
N ARG A 98 -1.03 11.57 2.99
CA ARG A 98 -0.38 10.61 2.06
C ARG A 98 -0.04 9.27 2.71
N ASN A 99 0.29 9.28 3.99
CA ASN A 99 0.61 8.08 4.76
C ASN A 99 -0.60 7.48 5.49
N GLY A 100 -1.79 7.97 5.20
CA GLY A 100 -3.05 7.49 5.77
C GLY A 100 -3.43 6.08 5.31
N PHE A 101 -4.57 5.61 5.82
CA PHE A 101 -5.16 4.34 5.39
C PHE A 101 -5.87 4.50 4.05
N TYR A 102 -6.12 3.37 3.40
CA TYR A 102 -6.99 3.32 2.23
C TYR A 102 -8.44 3.64 2.65
N GLY A 103 -8.97 4.78 2.18
CA GLY A 103 -10.26 5.32 2.64
C GLY A 103 -11.50 4.55 2.16
N GLY A 104 -11.35 3.62 1.20
CA GLY A 104 -12.42 2.74 0.75
C GLY A 104 -12.75 1.58 1.70
N GLY A 105 -12.00 1.45 2.81
CA GLY A 105 -12.19 0.39 3.78
C GLY A 105 -11.48 -0.92 3.43
N SER A 106 -11.35 -1.79 4.43
CA SER A 106 -10.56 -3.02 4.34
C SER A 106 -11.10 -4.02 3.31
N VAL A 107 -12.41 -4.18 3.22
CA VAL A 107 -13.03 -5.13 2.28
C VAL A 107 -12.72 -4.75 0.84
N GLN A 108 -12.89 -3.48 0.50
CA GLN A 108 -12.58 -2.97 -0.84
C GLN A 108 -11.08 -3.07 -1.13
N PHE A 109 -10.23 -2.77 -0.14
CA PHE A 109 -8.79 -2.93 -0.29
C PHE A 109 -8.39 -4.36 -0.61
N PHE A 110 -8.93 -5.35 0.11
CA PHE A 110 -8.66 -6.77 -0.17
C PHE A 110 -9.14 -7.20 -1.55
N GLN A 111 -10.26 -6.64 -2.02
CA GLN A 111 -10.72 -6.87 -3.40
C GLN A 111 -9.75 -6.27 -4.42
N VAL A 112 -9.26 -5.05 -4.18
CA VAL A 112 -8.28 -4.37 -5.04
C VAL A 112 -7.01 -5.22 -5.20
N ILE A 113 -6.47 -5.79 -4.12
CA ILE A 113 -5.27 -6.65 -4.22
C ILE A 113 -5.57 -8.00 -4.85
N ALA A 114 -6.76 -8.56 -4.65
CA ALA A 114 -7.19 -9.78 -5.33
C ALA A 114 -7.32 -9.57 -6.84
N ASP A 115 -7.95 -8.49 -7.27
CA ASP A 115 -8.11 -8.11 -8.67
C ASP A 115 -6.77 -7.84 -9.35
N TRP A 116 -5.83 -7.23 -8.62
CA TRP A 116 -4.47 -7.03 -9.10
C TRP A 116 -3.76 -8.37 -9.36
N ARG A 117 -3.83 -9.31 -8.43
CA ARG A 117 -3.29 -10.68 -8.63
C ARG A 117 -3.93 -11.42 -9.79
N ALA A 118 -5.24 -11.23 -9.99
CA ALA A 118 -5.98 -11.88 -11.07
C ALA A 118 -5.52 -11.45 -12.47
N LYS A 119 -4.87 -10.29 -12.62
CA LYS A 119 -4.28 -9.85 -13.90
C LYS A 119 -3.10 -10.72 -14.34
N GLY A 120 -2.34 -11.26 -13.41
CA GLY A 120 -1.29 -12.24 -13.68
C GLY A 120 0.06 -11.70 -14.16
N ASP A 121 0.12 -10.42 -14.57
CA ASP A 121 1.28 -9.77 -15.19
C ASP A 121 2.02 -8.79 -14.26
N LEU A 122 1.70 -8.80 -12.97
CA LEU A 122 2.27 -7.90 -11.94
C LEU A 122 2.30 -6.42 -12.37
N PRO A 123 1.16 -5.82 -12.77
CA PRO A 123 1.15 -4.49 -13.35
C PRO A 123 1.67 -3.44 -12.37
N GLY A 124 2.59 -2.58 -12.85
CA GLY A 124 3.24 -1.54 -12.05
C GLY A 124 4.54 -1.98 -11.39
N LEU A 125 4.94 -3.24 -11.56
CA LEU A 125 6.27 -3.71 -11.21
C LEU A 125 7.14 -3.80 -12.46
N GLU A 126 8.38 -3.35 -12.36
CA GLU A 126 9.45 -3.60 -13.31
C GLU A 126 10.19 -4.87 -12.88
N LEU A 127 10.35 -5.81 -13.82
CA LEU A 127 10.97 -7.10 -13.57
C LEU A 127 12.24 -7.22 -14.39
N LEU A 128 13.38 -7.48 -13.74
CA LEU A 128 14.66 -7.70 -14.39
C LEU A 128 15.04 -9.17 -14.21
N THR A 129 15.14 -9.88 -15.32
CA THR A 129 15.70 -11.22 -15.38
C THR A 129 17.22 -11.19 -15.39
N GLY A 130 17.86 -12.16 -14.77
CA GLY A 130 19.33 -12.24 -14.68
C GLY A 130 19.99 -12.73 -15.98
#